data_2ccbe2defd4f4b6dcee2a2fd4509d6c9
#
_entry.id   2ccbe2defd4f4b6dcee2a2fd4509d6c9
#
_cell.length_a   1.000
_cell.length_b   1.000
_cell.length_c   1.000
_cell.angle_alpha   90.00
_cell.angle_beta   90.00
_cell.angle_gamma   90.00
#
_symmetry.space_group_name_H-M   'P 1'
#
loop_
_entity.id
_entity.type
_entity.pdbx_description
1 polymer ?
#
loop_
_entity_poly.entity_id
_entity_poly.type
_entity_poly.pdbx_seq_one_letter_code
_entity_poly.pdbx_strand_id
1 'polypeptide(L)'
;SCLVPIAQIDNSEIETVEDIQTSELGDALQRSFLHHGAAQCGICTPGMLVAATSLLSQNPKPDRAAVEDTLGGVLCRCTGYRNIVDAVLEAHRFVDAHIAAAPETDAVGNRLERVDGLPKVTGDDKFGADYAPSDALWLRVLRSPHARATFKINDLDAFLADNTDIETILTAADVPGENSFGIYPDLKDQ
;
A
#
# COMPACT_ATOMS: atom_id res chain seq x y z
N SER A 1 10.25 1.55 2.94
CA SER A 1 10.48 2.69 3.85
C SER A 1 9.93 2.48 5.26
N CYS A 2 8.92 1.62 5.46
CA CYS A 2 8.31 1.41 6.79
C CYS A 2 9.30 0.92 7.87
N LEU A 3 10.39 0.30 7.49
CA LEU A 3 11.44 -0.22 8.39
C LEU A 3 12.71 0.63 8.42
N VAL A 4 12.73 1.78 7.75
CA VAL A 4 13.88 2.69 7.73
C VAL A 4 13.76 3.69 8.88
N PRO A 5 14.66 3.65 9.87
CA PRO A 5 14.67 4.63 10.95
C PRO A 5 14.99 6.03 10.41
N ILE A 6 14.26 7.03 10.88
CA ILE A 6 14.45 8.42 10.42
C ILE A 6 15.88 8.94 10.61
N ALA A 7 16.60 8.46 11.62
CA ALA A 7 17.99 8.82 11.86
C ALA A 7 18.96 8.33 10.76
N GLN A 8 18.57 7.36 9.95
CA GLN A 8 19.38 6.86 8.84
C GLN A 8 19.29 7.73 7.58
N ILE A 9 18.26 8.56 7.49
CA ILE A 9 18.03 9.43 6.34
C ILE A 9 18.44 10.89 6.58
N ASP A 10 19.05 11.16 7.73
CA ASP A 10 19.57 12.50 8.03
C ASP A 10 20.62 12.90 6.99
N ASN A 11 20.45 14.09 6.40
CA ASN A 11 21.25 14.63 5.29
C ASN A 11 21.23 13.76 4.00
N SER A 12 20.24 12.91 3.81
CA SER A 12 20.07 12.12 2.59
C SER A 12 19.10 12.80 1.63
N GLU A 13 19.34 12.60 0.33
CA GLU A 13 18.37 12.92 -0.71
C GLU A 13 17.39 11.75 -0.84
N ILE A 14 16.10 12.06 -0.90
CA ILE A 14 15.02 11.06 -0.91
C ILE A 14 14.26 11.17 -2.22
N GLU A 15 14.20 10.06 -2.95
CA GLU A 15 13.34 9.90 -4.12
C GLU A 15 12.14 9.03 -3.79
N THR A 16 10.97 9.41 -4.28
CA THR A 16 9.72 8.66 -4.12
C THR A 16 9.16 8.20 -5.46
N VAL A 17 8.10 7.39 -5.44
CA VAL A 17 7.51 6.84 -6.68
C VAL A 17 6.96 7.93 -7.60
N GLU A 18 6.53 9.05 -7.04
CA GLU A 18 6.00 10.20 -7.78
C GLU A 18 7.07 10.88 -8.64
N ASP A 19 8.33 10.82 -8.20
CA ASP A 19 9.46 11.41 -8.93
C ASP A 19 10.01 10.48 -10.01
N ILE A 20 9.93 9.18 -9.81
CA ILE A 20 10.44 8.16 -10.75
C ILE A 20 9.92 8.38 -12.18
N GLN A 21 8.63 8.73 -12.31
CA GLN A 21 8.00 8.96 -13.63
C GLN A 21 8.63 10.09 -14.44
N THR A 22 9.42 10.96 -13.82
CA THR A 22 10.09 12.08 -14.50
C THR A 22 11.32 11.61 -15.29
N SER A 23 11.82 10.41 -15.02
CA SER A 23 12.94 9.81 -15.72
C SER A 23 12.49 8.86 -16.82
N GLU A 24 13.24 8.80 -17.92
CA GLU A 24 12.99 7.87 -19.03
C GLU A 24 12.96 6.41 -18.56
N LEU A 25 13.87 6.04 -17.67
CA LEU A 25 13.95 4.72 -17.10
C LEU A 25 12.73 4.40 -16.22
N GLY A 26 12.31 5.35 -15.40
CA GLY A 26 11.15 5.18 -14.52
C GLY A 26 9.85 5.04 -15.30
N ASP A 27 9.64 5.88 -16.33
CA ASP A 27 8.48 5.77 -17.23
C ASP A 27 8.46 4.41 -17.96
N ALA A 28 9.61 3.98 -18.50
CA ALA A 28 9.73 2.67 -19.14
C ALA A 28 9.39 1.52 -18.17
N LEU A 29 9.86 1.60 -16.92
CA LEU A 29 9.59 0.61 -15.88
C LEU A 29 8.10 0.60 -15.50
N GLN A 30 7.48 1.75 -15.31
CA GLN A 30 6.04 1.85 -15.02
C GLN A 30 5.20 1.23 -16.14
N ARG A 31 5.51 1.52 -17.41
CA ARG A 31 4.87 0.90 -18.57
C ARG A 31 5.07 -0.62 -18.61
N SER A 32 6.28 -1.08 -18.31
CA SER A 32 6.56 -2.51 -18.21
C SER A 32 5.72 -3.19 -17.12
N PHE A 33 5.55 -2.54 -15.96
CA PHE A 33 4.70 -3.02 -14.88
C PHE A 33 3.24 -3.14 -15.30
N LEU A 34 2.70 -2.16 -16.01
CA LEU A 34 1.35 -2.20 -16.56
C LEU A 34 1.20 -3.35 -17.56
N HIS A 35 2.14 -3.45 -18.51
CA HIS A 35 2.13 -4.50 -19.52
C HIS A 35 2.17 -5.91 -18.92
N HIS A 36 3.00 -6.15 -17.92
CA HIS A 36 3.13 -7.45 -17.27
C HIS A 36 2.05 -7.74 -16.22
N GLY A 37 1.16 -6.78 -15.93
CA GLY A 37 0.21 -6.89 -14.81
C GLY A 37 0.92 -7.09 -13.47
N ALA A 38 2.06 -6.42 -13.30
CA ALA A 38 2.91 -6.55 -12.13
C ALA A 38 2.34 -5.87 -10.87
N ALA A 39 1.43 -4.90 -11.03
CA ALA A 39 0.71 -4.27 -9.94
C ALA A 39 -0.65 -4.93 -9.74
N GLN A 40 -0.85 -5.65 -8.62
CA GLN A 40 -2.15 -6.21 -8.24
C GLN A 40 -2.90 -5.26 -7.31
N CYS A 41 -2.73 -5.35 -5.99
CA CYS A 41 -3.34 -4.38 -5.08
C CYS A 41 -2.67 -3.01 -5.09
N GLY A 42 -1.41 -2.91 -5.52
CA GLY A 42 -0.67 -1.65 -5.62
C GLY A 42 0.18 -1.29 -4.40
N ILE A 43 -0.04 -1.89 -3.24
CA ILE A 43 0.63 -1.52 -1.98
C ILE A 43 2.16 -1.66 -2.05
N CYS A 44 2.67 -2.73 -2.64
CA CYS A 44 4.11 -2.95 -2.78
C CYS A 44 4.72 -2.22 -3.99
N THR A 45 3.89 -1.78 -4.92
CA THR A 45 4.33 -1.27 -6.23
C THR A 45 5.29 -0.09 -6.13
N PRO A 46 5.06 0.94 -5.29
CA PRO A 46 6.02 2.02 -5.10
C PRO A 46 7.40 1.52 -4.67
N GLY A 47 7.46 0.64 -3.68
CA GLY A 47 8.72 0.07 -3.20
C GLY A 47 9.43 -0.79 -4.26
N MET A 48 8.68 -1.58 -5.03
CA MET A 48 9.22 -2.38 -6.13
C MET A 48 9.81 -1.50 -7.23
N LEU A 49 9.09 -0.43 -7.62
CA LEU A 49 9.54 0.51 -8.65
C LEU A 49 10.82 1.25 -8.22
N VAL A 50 10.86 1.78 -6.99
CA VAL A 50 12.05 2.47 -6.47
C VAL A 50 13.26 1.52 -6.43
N ALA A 51 13.09 0.30 -5.89
CA ALA A 51 14.17 -0.68 -5.83
C ALA A 51 14.66 -1.08 -7.24
N ALA A 52 13.73 -1.31 -8.17
CA ALA A 52 14.05 -1.67 -9.55
C ALA A 52 14.74 -0.53 -10.30
N THR A 53 14.31 0.72 -10.12
CA THR A 53 14.96 1.89 -10.72
C THR A 53 16.40 2.02 -10.23
N SER A 54 16.63 1.86 -8.92
CA SER A 54 17.98 1.87 -8.35
C SER A 54 18.87 0.77 -8.93
N LEU A 55 18.35 -0.44 -9.12
CA LEU A 55 19.09 -1.54 -9.76
C LEU A 55 19.42 -1.20 -11.23
N LEU A 56 18.41 -0.82 -12.02
CA LEU A 56 18.56 -0.60 -13.44
C LEU A 56 19.44 0.60 -13.78
N SER A 57 19.52 1.61 -12.91
CA SER A 57 20.45 2.74 -13.06
C SER A 57 21.91 2.32 -12.94
N GLN A 58 22.20 1.29 -12.13
CA GLN A 58 23.55 0.77 -11.92
C GLN A 58 23.87 -0.39 -12.87
N ASN A 59 22.88 -1.20 -13.18
CA ASN A 59 22.98 -2.36 -14.07
C ASN A 59 21.79 -2.40 -15.05
N PRO A 60 21.92 -1.81 -16.23
CA PRO A 60 20.82 -1.72 -17.20
C PRO A 60 20.33 -3.06 -17.75
N LYS A 61 21.06 -4.14 -17.57
CA LYS A 61 20.71 -5.50 -18.02
C LYS A 61 20.99 -6.53 -16.92
N PRO A 62 20.26 -6.48 -15.80
CA PRO A 62 20.46 -7.43 -14.72
C PRO A 62 20.04 -8.84 -15.17
N ASP A 63 20.66 -9.84 -14.58
CA ASP A 63 20.12 -11.18 -14.64
C ASP A 63 18.97 -11.34 -13.63
N ARG A 64 18.24 -12.45 -13.73
CA ARG A 64 17.09 -12.74 -12.85
C ARG A 64 17.50 -12.76 -11.38
N ALA A 65 18.66 -13.31 -11.05
CA ALA A 65 19.11 -13.42 -9.68
C ALA A 65 19.36 -12.05 -9.04
N ALA A 66 19.96 -11.11 -9.79
CA ALA A 66 20.18 -9.75 -9.32
C ALA A 66 18.84 -9.00 -9.10
N VAL A 67 17.85 -9.23 -9.97
CA VAL A 67 16.52 -8.65 -9.78
C VAL A 67 15.84 -9.23 -8.53
N GLU A 68 15.85 -10.55 -8.36
CA GLU A 68 15.24 -11.21 -7.21
C GLU A 68 15.90 -10.79 -5.89
N ASP A 69 17.22 -10.66 -5.86
CA ASP A 69 17.95 -10.18 -4.69
C ASP A 69 17.58 -8.73 -4.33
N THR A 70 17.57 -7.85 -5.32
CA THR A 70 17.19 -6.43 -5.12
C THR A 70 15.76 -6.27 -4.62
N LEU A 71 14.82 -7.04 -5.17
CA LEU A 71 13.41 -6.98 -4.78
C LEU A 71 13.12 -7.74 -3.48
N GLY A 72 14.05 -8.53 -2.97
CA GLY A 72 13.90 -9.36 -1.77
C GLY A 72 13.55 -8.58 -0.51
N GLY A 73 13.93 -7.28 -0.45
CA GLY A 73 13.58 -6.38 0.64
C GLY A 73 12.16 -5.80 0.59
N VAL A 74 11.41 -6.03 -0.50
CA VAL A 74 10.06 -5.49 -0.68
C VAL A 74 9.03 -6.62 -0.65
N LEU A 75 8.19 -6.65 0.38
CA LEU A 75 7.19 -7.70 0.56
C LEU A 75 5.96 -7.45 -0.32
N CYS A 76 5.55 -8.47 -1.08
CA CYS A 76 4.31 -8.49 -1.83
C CYS A 76 3.34 -9.54 -1.26
N ARG A 77 2.24 -9.09 -0.66
CA ARG A 77 1.22 -9.99 -0.08
C ARG A 77 0.40 -10.71 -1.15
N CYS A 78 0.27 -10.12 -2.33
CA CYS A 78 -0.40 -10.74 -3.48
C CYS A 78 0.46 -11.82 -4.15
N THR A 79 1.72 -11.97 -3.74
CA THR A 79 2.69 -12.94 -4.31
C THR A 79 2.90 -12.80 -5.83
N GLY A 80 2.84 -11.58 -6.33
CA GLY A 80 2.98 -11.26 -7.76
C GLY A 80 4.43 -11.23 -8.27
N TYR A 81 5.40 -11.74 -7.51
CA TYR A 81 6.82 -11.60 -7.78
C TYR A 81 7.25 -12.02 -9.19
N ARG A 82 6.64 -13.06 -9.76
CA ARG A 82 6.97 -13.50 -11.11
C ARG A 82 6.76 -12.40 -12.13
N ASN A 83 5.58 -11.79 -12.14
CA ASN A 83 5.25 -10.71 -13.06
C ASN A 83 6.11 -9.47 -12.80
N ILE A 84 6.42 -9.19 -11.52
CA ILE A 84 7.27 -8.07 -11.13
C ILE A 84 8.69 -8.26 -11.64
N VAL A 85 9.27 -9.44 -11.44
CA VAL A 85 10.63 -9.76 -11.93
C VAL A 85 10.68 -9.70 -13.46
N ASP A 86 9.69 -10.27 -14.14
CA ASP A 86 9.61 -10.23 -15.60
C ASP A 86 9.48 -8.79 -16.11
N ALA A 87 8.69 -7.94 -15.43
CA ALA A 87 8.57 -6.52 -15.76
C ALA A 87 9.90 -5.78 -15.63
N VAL A 88 10.68 -6.04 -14.58
CA VAL A 88 11.99 -5.40 -14.41
C VAL A 88 12.98 -5.86 -15.49
N LEU A 89 13.03 -7.16 -15.79
CA LEU A 89 13.92 -7.72 -16.81
C LEU A 89 13.61 -7.16 -18.22
N GLU A 90 12.35 -6.89 -18.50
CA GLU A 90 11.91 -6.43 -19.83
C GLU A 90 11.73 -4.90 -19.92
N ALA A 91 11.98 -4.16 -18.85
CA ALA A 91 11.81 -2.68 -18.84
C ALA A 91 12.52 -1.97 -19.98
N HIS A 92 13.71 -2.46 -20.40
CA HIS A 92 14.48 -1.91 -21.50
C HIS A 92 13.75 -1.91 -22.87
N ARG A 93 12.70 -2.74 -23.02
CA ARG A 93 11.86 -2.79 -24.23
C ARG A 93 10.86 -1.64 -24.31
N PHE A 94 10.67 -0.95 -23.20
CA PHE A 94 9.68 0.12 -23.05
C PHE A 94 10.32 1.52 -23.13
N VAL A 95 11.64 1.58 -23.24
CA VAL A 95 12.36 2.81 -23.60
C VAL A 95 12.03 3.09 -25.06
N ASP A 96 11.53 4.30 -25.37
CA ASP A 96 11.08 4.72 -26.72
C ASP A 96 9.94 3.89 -27.34
N ALA A 97 9.36 2.93 -26.63
CA ALA A 97 8.29 2.12 -27.18
C ALA A 97 6.94 2.81 -27.07
N HIS A 98 6.34 3.16 -28.19
CA HIS A 98 4.89 3.36 -28.25
C HIS A 98 4.22 2.00 -28.11
N ILE A 99 3.78 1.67 -26.90
CA ILE A 99 2.94 0.48 -26.70
C ILE A 99 1.63 0.79 -27.38
N ALA A 100 1.29 0.00 -28.40
CA ALA A 100 0.00 0.12 -29.06
C ALA A 100 -1.10 -0.09 -28.02
N ALA A 101 -2.04 0.83 -27.96
CA ALA A 101 -3.24 0.66 -27.18
C ALA A 101 -3.90 -0.67 -27.55
N ALA A 102 -4.49 -1.36 -26.58
CA ALA A 102 -5.24 -2.57 -26.85
C ALA A 102 -6.27 -2.31 -27.95
N PRO A 103 -6.47 -3.24 -28.89
CA PRO A 103 -7.46 -3.04 -29.96
C PRO A 103 -8.84 -2.81 -29.34
N GLU A 104 -9.60 -1.88 -29.90
CA GLU A 104 -10.94 -1.50 -29.43
C GLU A 104 -11.98 -2.63 -29.56
N THR A 105 -11.62 -3.73 -30.20
CA THR A 105 -12.49 -4.88 -30.49
C THR A 105 -11.98 -6.14 -29.81
N ASP A 106 -12.92 -6.93 -29.27
CA ASP A 106 -12.71 -8.27 -28.68
C ASP A 106 -11.78 -8.32 -27.47
N ALA A 107 -12.34 -8.14 -26.28
CA ALA A 107 -11.62 -8.29 -25.01
C ALA A 107 -11.18 -9.74 -24.73
N VAL A 108 -11.91 -10.73 -25.26
CA VAL A 108 -11.63 -12.15 -25.02
C VAL A 108 -10.41 -12.59 -25.82
N GLY A 109 -9.40 -13.11 -25.10
CA GLY A 109 -8.12 -13.54 -25.69
C GLY A 109 -7.09 -12.43 -25.90
N ASN A 110 -7.44 -11.16 -25.66
CA ASN A 110 -6.52 -10.03 -25.71
C ASN A 110 -5.96 -9.70 -24.33
N ARG A 111 -4.70 -9.24 -24.33
CA ARG A 111 -4.02 -8.76 -23.12
C ARG A 111 -4.41 -7.29 -22.91
N LEU A 112 -5.45 -7.07 -22.14
CA LEU A 112 -5.88 -5.73 -21.77
C LEU A 112 -5.09 -5.23 -20.57
N GLU A 113 -4.69 -3.98 -20.60
CA GLU A 113 -4.14 -3.33 -19.42
C GLU A 113 -5.22 -3.19 -18.35
N ARG A 114 -4.77 -3.26 -17.11
CA ARG A 114 -5.64 -3.08 -15.96
C ARG A 114 -6.19 -1.66 -15.93
N VAL A 115 -7.51 -1.50 -15.81
CA VAL A 115 -8.20 -0.19 -15.82
C VAL A 115 -7.72 0.73 -14.70
N ASP A 116 -7.45 0.17 -13.50
CA ASP A 116 -6.95 0.88 -12.33
C ASP A 116 -5.42 0.73 -12.16
N GLY A 117 -4.69 0.37 -13.22
CA GLY A 117 -3.27 0.09 -13.14
C GLY A 117 -2.40 1.35 -13.04
N LEU A 118 -2.72 2.37 -13.79
CA LEU A 118 -1.92 3.59 -13.87
C LEU A 118 -1.70 4.26 -12.51
N PRO A 119 -2.74 4.55 -11.70
CA PRO A 119 -2.54 5.15 -10.39
C PRO A 119 -1.63 4.33 -9.46
N LYS A 120 -1.61 3.00 -9.62
CA LYS A 120 -0.79 2.10 -8.79
C LYS A 120 0.70 2.21 -9.08
N VAL A 121 1.07 2.57 -10.30
CA VAL A 121 2.47 2.71 -10.70
C VAL A 121 2.96 4.15 -10.60
N THR A 122 2.06 5.15 -10.57
CA THR A 122 2.41 6.57 -10.43
C THR A 122 2.41 7.05 -8.97
N GLY A 123 1.82 6.28 -8.04
CA GLY A 123 1.65 6.70 -6.65
C GLY A 123 0.34 7.45 -6.37
N ASP A 124 -0.51 7.64 -7.38
CA ASP A 124 -1.78 8.37 -7.25
C ASP A 124 -2.93 7.51 -6.68
N ASP A 125 -2.70 6.20 -6.52
CA ASP A 125 -3.73 5.29 -6.01
C ASP A 125 -4.04 5.57 -4.54
N LYS A 126 -5.33 5.61 -4.21
CA LYS A 126 -5.81 5.90 -2.88
C LYS A 126 -6.17 4.62 -2.13
N PHE A 127 -5.78 4.56 -0.88
CA PHE A 127 -6.01 3.42 0.01
C PHE A 127 -6.66 3.89 1.31
N GLY A 128 -7.54 3.06 1.86
CA GLY A 128 -8.06 3.18 3.23
C GLY A 128 -8.24 4.62 3.74
N ALA A 129 -7.27 5.10 4.49
CA ALA A 129 -7.31 6.41 5.13
C ALA A 129 -7.31 7.61 4.16
N ASP A 130 -6.87 7.41 2.91
CA ASP A 130 -6.87 8.50 1.91
C ASP A 130 -8.29 8.90 1.48
N TYR A 131 -9.27 8.04 1.77
CA TYR A 131 -10.70 8.32 1.53
C TYR A 131 -11.41 8.94 2.74
N ALA A 132 -10.70 9.20 3.83
CA ALA A 132 -11.32 9.81 5.00
C ALA A 132 -11.85 11.20 4.66
N PRO A 133 -13.12 11.53 4.98
CA PRO A 133 -13.64 12.88 4.85
C PRO A 133 -12.80 13.87 5.68
N SER A 134 -12.70 15.11 5.24
CA SER A 134 -11.91 16.13 5.93
C SER A 134 -12.46 16.49 7.31
N ASP A 135 -13.73 16.20 7.54
CA ASP A 135 -14.46 16.40 8.80
C ASP A 135 -14.65 15.10 9.60
N ALA A 136 -13.96 14.02 9.22
CA ALA A 136 -14.03 12.75 9.93
C ALA A 136 -13.50 12.88 11.36
N LEU A 137 -14.22 12.29 12.30
CA LEU A 137 -13.80 12.20 13.70
C LEU A 137 -12.71 11.15 13.87
N TRP A 138 -11.81 11.41 14.81
CA TRP A 138 -10.80 10.45 15.21
C TRP A 138 -11.34 9.48 16.26
N LEU A 139 -11.37 8.19 15.96
CA LEU A 139 -11.68 7.17 16.94
C LEU A 139 -10.40 6.77 17.70
N ARG A 140 -10.46 6.85 19.03
CA ARG A 140 -9.38 6.39 19.90
C ARG A 140 -9.88 5.27 20.81
N VAL A 141 -9.25 4.11 20.74
CA VAL A 141 -9.54 2.99 21.64
C VAL A 141 -8.73 3.14 22.92
N LEU A 142 -9.42 3.21 24.07
CA LEU A 142 -8.79 3.14 25.38
C LEU A 142 -8.63 1.68 25.77
N ARG A 143 -7.40 1.24 25.97
CA ARG A 143 -7.08 -0.12 26.34
C ARG A 143 -6.61 -0.19 27.80
N SER A 144 -6.93 -1.28 28.50
CA SER A 144 -6.34 -1.57 29.81
C SER A 144 -4.81 -1.73 29.64
N PRO A 145 -3.99 -1.15 30.55
CA PRO A 145 -2.56 -1.42 30.61
C PRO A 145 -2.24 -2.80 31.22
N HIS A 146 -3.27 -3.50 31.73
CA HIS A 146 -3.14 -4.81 32.36
C HIS A 146 -3.76 -5.89 31.47
N ALA A 147 -3.17 -7.07 31.45
CA ALA A 147 -3.68 -8.22 30.69
C ALA A 147 -5.04 -8.69 31.20
N ARG A 148 -5.29 -8.55 32.50
CA ARG A 148 -6.59 -8.83 33.17
C ARG A 148 -6.80 -7.83 34.29
N ALA A 149 -7.94 -7.17 34.28
CA ALA A 149 -8.31 -6.19 35.31
C ALA A 149 -9.82 -6.06 35.41
N THR A 150 -10.30 -5.67 36.60
CA THR A 150 -11.60 -5.06 36.74
C THR A 150 -11.45 -3.55 36.70
N PHE A 151 -12.39 -2.88 36.07
CA PHE A 151 -12.40 -1.44 35.99
C PHE A 151 -13.77 -0.86 36.32
N LYS A 152 -13.78 0.40 36.67
CA LYS A 152 -15.01 1.14 36.92
C LYS A 152 -14.96 2.40 36.03
N ILE A 153 -16.01 2.59 35.28
CA ILE A 153 -16.21 3.82 34.51
C ILE A 153 -16.89 4.83 35.45
N ASN A 154 -16.32 6.00 35.55
CA ASN A 154 -16.90 7.10 36.30
C ASN A 154 -18.02 7.77 35.48
N ASP A 155 -18.52 8.90 35.96
CA ASP A 155 -19.56 9.70 35.31
C ASP A 155 -19.05 10.19 33.94
N LEU A 156 -19.53 9.60 32.84
CA LEU A 156 -19.15 9.92 31.49
C LEU A 156 -19.77 11.25 31.05
N ASP A 157 -20.95 11.59 31.52
CA ASP A 157 -21.61 12.83 31.15
C ASP A 157 -20.88 14.05 31.72
N ALA A 158 -20.45 13.94 32.98
CA ALA A 158 -19.60 14.96 33.59
C ALA A 158 -18.24 15.09 32.89
N PHE A 159 -17.64 13.97 32.50
CA PHE A 159 -16.39 13.96 31.74
C PHE A 159 -16.53 14.64 30.37
N LEU A 160 -17.58 14.34 29.63
CA LEU A 160 -17.87 14.96 28.34
C LEU A 160 -18.14 16.45 28.47
N ALA A 161 -18.82 16.87 29.52
CA ALA A 161 -19.08 18.30 29.78
C ALA A 161 -17.79 19.11 30.00
N ASP A 162 -16.79 18.47 30.61
CA ASP A 162 -15.48 19.11 30.86
C ASP A 162 -14.50 18.99 29.68
N ASN A 163 -14.79 18.14 28.68
CA ASN A 163 -13.91 17.87 27.53
C ASN A 163 -14.69 18.04 26.21
N THR A 164 -14.91 19.30 25.84
CA THR A 164 -15.75 19.68 24.68
C THR A 164 -15.16 19.34 23.31
N ASP A 165 -13.92 18.90 23.24
CA ASP A 165 -13.24 18.38 22.06
C ASP A 165 -13.55 16.89 21.79
N ILE A 166 -14.22 16.22 22.73
CA ILE A 166 -14.68 14.84 22.60
C ILE A 166 -16.14 14.85 22.18
N GLU A 167 -16.43 14.34 21.00
CA GLU A 167 -17.79 14.26 20.43
C GLU A 167 -18.66 13.23 21.17
N THR A 168 -18.10 12.06 21.45
CA THR A 168 -18.82 10.97 22.12
C THR A 168 -17.88 9.94 22.72
N ILE A 169 -18.39 9.19 23.70
CA ILE A 169 -17.71 8.01 24.28
C ILE A 169 -18.62 6.81 24.08
N LEU A 170 -18.11 5.79 23.38
CA LEU A 170 -18.81 4.54 23.15
C LEU A 170 -18.36 3.49 24.16
N THR A 171 -19.30 2.77 24.72
CA THR A 171 -19.10 1.69 25.69
C THR A 171 -19.73 0.38 25.19
N ALA A 172 -19.61 -0.69 25.94
CA ALA A 172 -20.26 -1.97 25.63
C ALA A 172 -21.79 -1.83 25.51
N ALA A 173 -22.40 -0.86 26.21
CA ALA A 173 -23.85 -0.63 26.15
C ALA A 173 -24.31 -0.06 24.80
N ASP A 174 -23.41 0.57 24.05
CA ASP A 174 -23.70 1.20 22.77
C ASP A 174 -23.59 0.24 21.59
N VAL A 175 -23.15 -1.01 21.84
CA VAL A 175 -23.03 -2.04 20.80
C VAL A 175 -24.41 -2.53 20.41
N PRO A 176 -24.85 -2.37 19.12
CA PRO A 176 -26.23 -2.66 18.72
C PRO A 176 -26.56 -4.16 18.58
N GLY A 177 -25.61 -5.04 18.81
CA GLY A 177 -25.75 -6.49 18.72
C GLY A 177 -25.06 -7.22 19.86
N GLU A 178 -24.62 -8.44 19.59
CA GLU A 178 -23.82 -9.20 20.54
C GLU A 178 -22.43 -8.55 20.66
N ASN A 179 -22.05 -8.10 21.86
CA ASN A 179 -20.74 -7.55 22.13
C ASN A 179 -19.70 -8.67 22.27
N SER A 180 -19.42 -9.35 21.16
CA SER A 180 -18.42 -10.41 21.11
C SER A 180 -17.81 -10.49 19.72
N PHE A 181 -16.58 -11.01 19.63
CA PHE A 181 -15.93 -11.27 18.35
C PHE A 181 -15.26 -12.64 18.37
N GLY A 182 -15.04 -13.19 17.21
CA GLY A 182 -14.45 -14.51 16.99
C GLY A 182 -15.31 -15.36 16.04
N ILE A 183 -14.67 -16.27 15.34
CA ILE A 183 -15.32 -17.13 14.35
C ILE A 183 -16.01 -18.33 15.02
N TYR A 184 -15.41 -18.85 16.08
CA TYR A 184 -15.90 -20.01 16.81
C TYR A 184 -16.67 -19.56 18.06
N PRO A 185 -17.91 -20.05 18.28
CA PRO A 185 -18.75 -19.60 19.40
C PRO A 185 -18.13 -19.81 20.79
N ASP A 186 -17.35 -20.86 20.94
CA ASP A 186 -16.66 -21.23 22.18
C ASP A 186 -15.34 -20.49 22.43
N LEU A 187 -14.87 -19.75 21.43
CA LEU A 187 -13.65 -18.92 21.47
C LEU A 187 -13.94 -17.43 21.30
N LYS A 188 -15.22 -17.03 21.39
CA LYS A 188 -15.61 -15.62 21.31
C LYS A 188 -15.17 -14.86 22.55
N ASP A 189 -14.48 -13.76 22.35
CA ASP A 189 -14.22 -12.76 23.38
C ASP A 189 -15.43 -11.82 23.53
N GLN A 190 -15.72 -11.42 24.78
CA GLN A 190 -16.81 -10.52 25.15
C GLN A 190 -16.26 -9.25 25.79
#